data_f1981e2f8684ca07a9ed688ce3a75a52
#
_entry.id   f1981e2f8684ca07a9ed688ce3a75a52
#
_cell.length_a   1.000
_cell.length_b   1.000
_cell.length_c   1.000
_cell.angle_alpha   90.00
_cell.angle_beta   90.00
_cell.angle_gamma   90.00
#
_symmetry.space_group_name_H-M   'P 1'
#
loop_
_entity.id
_entity.type
_entity.pdbx_description
1 polymer ?
#
loop_
_entity_poly.entity_id
_entity_poly.type
_entity_poly.pdbx_seq_one_letter_code
_entity_poly.pdbx_strand_id
1 'polypeptide(L)'
;MSKTRLSQRRDFLKSASALALAPAIPMIPGLAHAADSRIVVGTWGGDYQRLLQEYIAPLVAKDSIEVVYDVGNATARNTKLKAELNSRRGSMDVAMLGDLDMYDVSTTGALESIEASAVPNLANVIESFKTPYSIPHIFSAMVLVYNTEKMSAPKSFNELLDPKFKGRVGFSDILYNFNTLFAGLAQGGKGDSFEPGWKFLRKLKENQPRVFPSNEAVAAAFKSGEIWVAPMWKARALQWRDAGLPLAFSIPQEGAIPVTFESAIPKNSRQKESASKYLNALLDPSGQVHFAQAMGYAPTIRNANLPPELQARVGFTDAELARIHPYNLQALASQRAASLDFWNKEFKAGL
;
A
#
# COMPACT_ATOMS: atom_id res chain seq x y z
N MET A 1 -35.08 -62.95 2.93
CA MET A 1 -35.58 -62.49 1.65
C MET A 1 -34.82 -61.23 1.31
N SER A 2 -34.09 -61.00 0.28
CA SER A 2 -33.87 -61.60 -1.04
C SER A 2 -32.42 -61.20 -1.47
N LYS A 3 -31.63 -62.18 -1.85
CA LYS A 3 -30.43 -62.05 -2.67
C LYS A 3 -30.84 -61.56 -4.05
N THR A 4 -30.21 -60.56 -4.61
CA THR A 4 -29.97 -60.39 -6.04
C THR A 4 -29.56 -58.94 -6.36
N ARG A 5 -28.28 -58.73 -6.65
CA ARG A 5 -27.73 -57.77 -7.63
C ARG A 5 -26.20 -57.69 -7.55
N LEU A 6 -25.59 -58.79 -7.91
CA LEU A 6 -24.14 -58.88 -8.20
C LEU A 6 -24.00 -59.56 -9.58
N SER A 7 -24.31 -58.89 -10.66
CA SER A 7 -24.01 -59.43 -12.02
C SER A 7 -24.19 -58.40 -13.14
N GLN A 8 -23.64 -57.21 -13.06
CA GLN A 8 -23.63 -56.31 -14.23
C GLN A 8 -22.33 -55.49 -14.37
N ARG A 9 -21.21 -56.02 -13.92
CA ARG A 9 -19.91 -55.34 -14.08
C ARG A 9 -18.89 -56.11 -14.94
N ARG A 10 -19.34 -57.08 -15.72
CA ARG A 10 -18.42 -57.97 -16.50
C ARG A 10 -18.58 -57.96 -18.01
N ASP A 11 -19.53 -57.19 -18.58
CA ASP A 11 -19.81 -57.26 -20.02
C ASP A 11 -19.52 -55.99 -20.82
N PHE A 12 -18.62 -55.11 -20.33
CA PHE A 12 -18.25 -53.88 -21.05
C PHE A 12 -16.83 -53.87 -21.60
N LEU A 13 -16.21 -55.04 -21.75
CA LEU A 13 -14.83 -55.16 -22.26
C LEU A 13 -14.75 -56.14 -23.44
N LYS A 14 -15.59 -55.98 -24.45
CA LYS A 14 -15.37 -56.65 -25.78
C LYS A 14 -16.19 -55.91 -26.82
N SER A 15 -15.62 -54.98 -27.51
CA SER A 15 -15.92 -54.55 -28.88
C SER A 15 -15.41 -53.11 -29.11
N ALA A 16 -14.43 -52.94 -29.84
CA ALA A 16 -14.31 -52.31 -31.14
C ALA A 16 -12.90 -51.74 -31.36
N SER A 17 -12.08 -52.56 -32.01
CA SER A 17 -10.93 -52.05 -32.76
C SER A 17 -11.48 -51.46 -34.07
N ALA A 18 -11.56 -50.14 -34.16
CA ALA A 18 -11.69 -49.45 -35.43
C ALA A 18 -10.54 -48.46 -35.55
N LEU A 19 -9.56 -48.76 -36.39
CA LEU A 19 -8.55 -47.82 -36.83
C LEU A 19 -9.22 -46.67 -37.56
N ALA A 20 -9.21 -45.48 -36.94
CA ALA A 20 -9.44 -44.23 -37.62
C ALA A 20 -8.07 -43.56 -37.83
N LEU A 21 -7.59 -43.52 -39.06
CA LEU A 21 -6.50 -42.64 -39.48
C LEU A 21 -7.02 -41.19 -39.34
N ALA A 22 -6.63 -40.52 -38.27
CA ALA A 22 -6.77 -39.07 -38.16
C ALA A 22 -5.51 -38.42 -38.77
N PRO A 23 -5.63 -37.38 -39.61
CA PRO A 23 -4.48 -36.68 -40.15
C PRO A 23 -3.73 -36.01 -38.96
N ALA A 24 -2.43 -36.31 -38.88
CA ALA A 24 -1.52 -35.62 -37.95
C ALA A 24 -1.46 -34.14 -38.33
N ILE A 25 -2.17 -33.30 -37.58
CA ILE A 25 -1.94 -31.86 -37.60
C ILE A 25 -0.55 -31.67 -36.97
N PRO A 26 0.41 -31.01 -37.64
CA PRO A 26 1.67 -30.69 -37.00
C PRO A 26 1.38 -29.75 -35.85
N MET A 27 1.46 -30.23 -34.62
CA MET A 27 1.56 -29.37 -33.42
C MET A 27 2.87 -28.60 -33.59
N ILE A 28 2.77 -27.34 -34.00
CA ILE A 28 3.85 -26.37 -33.81
C ILE A 28 4.04 -26.32 -32.30
N PRO A 29 5.21 -26.69 -31.76
CA PRO A 29 5.49 -26.42 -30.37
C PRO A 29 5.53 -24.89 -30.24
N GLY A 30 4.45 -24.26 -29.81
CA GLY A 30 4.55 -22.95 -29.23
C GLY A 30 5.55 -23.10 -28.08
N LEU A 31 6.70 -22.46 -28.18
CA LEU A 31 7.67 -22.31 -27.12
C LEU A 31 6.98 -21.53 -25.98
N ALA A 32 6.15 -22.23 -25.21
CA ALA A 32 5.85 -21.81 -23.86
C ALA A 32 7.20 -21.93 -23.13
N HIS A 33 7.95 -20.85 -23.05
CA HIS A 33 9.05 -20.75 -22.09
C HIS A 33 8.40 -21.02 -20.74
N ALA A 34 8.62 -22.21 -20.19
CA ALA A 34 8.32 -22.46 -18.80
C ALA A 34 9.13 -21.43 -18.02
N ALA A 35 8.50 -20.66 -17.13
CA ALA A 35 9.20 -19.71 -16.30
C ALA A 35 10.22 -20.50 -15.46
N ASP A 36 11.50 -20.10 -15.52
CA ASP A 36 12.56 -20.76 -14.77
C ASP A 36 12.39 -20.55 -13.25
N SER A 37 11.65 -19.50 -12.88
CA SER A 37 11.40 -19.13 -11.50
C SER A 37 9.99 -18.53 -11.35
N ARG A 38 9.37 -18.77 -10.20
CA ARG A 38 8.07 -18.22 -9.82
C ARG A 38 8.17 -17.55 -8.46
N ILE A 39 7.78 -16.28 -8.37
CA ILE A 39 7.73 -15.52 -7.11
C ILE A 39 6.31 -15.17 -6.71
N VAL A 40 6.06 -15.11 -5.40
CA VAL A 40 4.80 -14.66 -4.80
C VAL A 40 5.00 -13.26 -4.20
N VAL A 41 4.25 -12.28 -4.68
CA VAL A 41 4.30 -10.89 -4.25
C VAL A 41 3.07 -10.57 -3.42
N GLY A 42 3.25 -10.35 -2.12
CA GLY A 42 2.21 -9.90 -1.21
C GLY A 42 1.94 -8.40 -1.40
N THR A 43 0.74 -8.03 -1.86
CA THR A 43 0.42 -6.66 -2.24
C THR A 43 -1.04 -6.28 -1.95
N TRP A 44 -1.40 -5.03 -2.23
CA TRP A 44 -2.78 -4.55 -2.26
C TRP A 44 -3.41 -4.84 -3.62
N GLY A 45 -4.74 -4.99 -3.65
CA GLY A 45 -5.52 -5.14 -4.88
C GLY A 45 -5.79 -3.82 -5.61
N GLY A 46 -6.75 -3.87 -6.55
CA GLY A 46 -7.19 -2.72 -7.32
C GLY A 46 -6.11 -2.17 -8.26
N ASP A 47 -6.04 -0.86 -8.39
CA ASP A 47 -5.09 -0.21 -9.30
C ASP A 47 -3.63 -0.52 -8.98
N TYR A 48 -3.29 -0.70 -7.70
CA TYR A 48 -1.91 -1.03 -7.32
C TYR A 48 -1.48 -2.36 -7.95
N GLN A 49 -2.28 -3.42 -7.78
CA GLN A 49 -2.01 -4.73 -8.39
C GLN A 49 -2.02 -4.64 -9.92
N ARG A 50 -3.01 -3.96 -10.51
CA ARG A 50 -3.10 -3.81 -11.97
C ARG A 50 -1.83 -3.19 -12.55
N LEU A 51 -1.33 -2.10 -11.96
CA LEU A 51 -0.11 -1.44 -12.41
C LEU A 51 1.14 -2.31 -12.23
N LEU A 52 1.23 -3.10 -11.15
CA LEU A 52 2.30 -4.08 -10.98
C LEU A 52 2.26 -5.12 -12.11
N GLN A 53 1.08 -5.59 -12.50
CA GLN A 53 0.91 -6.55 -13.60
C GLN A 53 1.24 -5.95 -14.95
N GLU A 54 0.84 -4.71 -15.20
CA GLU A 54 1.00 -4.06 -16.51
C GLU A 54 2.41 -3.53 -16.74
N TYR A 55 3.09 -3.02 -15.70
CA TYR A 55 4.34 -2.27 -15.88
C TYR A 55 5.55 -2.85 -15.17
N ILE A 56 5.37 -3.66 -14.12
CA ILE A 56 6.50 -4.23 -13.37
C ILE A 56 6.75 -5.70 -13.74
N ALA A 57 5.71 -6.53 -13.76
CA ALA A 57 5.86 -7.95 -14.09
C ALA A 57 6.52 -8.18 -15.48
N PRO A 58 6.22 -7.41 -16.55
CA PRO A 58 6.89 -7.58 -17.83
C PRO A 58 8.40 -7.31 -17.80
N LEU A 59 8.88 -6.48 -16.87
CA LEU A 59 10.30 -6.18 -16.73
C LEU A 59 11.09 -7.40 -16.24
N VAL A 60 10.51 -8.24 -15.39
CA VAL A 60 11.12 -9.46 -14.87
C VAL A 60 10.78 -10.72 -15.68
N ALA A 61 9.71 -10.67 -16.48
CA ALA A 61 9.38 -11.76 -17.41
C ALA A 61 10.50 -12.01 -18.43
N LYS A 62 11.30 -10.99 -18.75
CA LYS A 62 12.50 -11.09 -19.59
C LYS A 62 13.56 -12.04 -19.00
N ASP A 63 13.56 -12.18 -17.68
CA ASP A 63 14.43 -13.09 -16.93
C ASP A 63 13.74 -14.43 -16.61
N SER A 64 12.68 -14.78 -17.35
CA SER A 64 11.88 -16.00 -17.13
C SER A 64 11.30 -16.11 -15.72
N ILE A 65 10.92 -14.96 -15.11
CA ILE A 65 10.30 -14.91 -13.79
C ILE A 65 8.79 -14.73 -13.92
N GLU A 66 8.02 -15.71 -13.45
CA GLU A 66 6.56 -15.60 -13.27
C GLU A 66 6.24 -14.90 -11.95
N VAL A 67 5.36 -13.90 -12.01
CA VAL A 67 4.89 -13.16 -10.81
C VAL A 67 3.46 -13.53 -10.46
N VAL A 68 3.25 -14.00 -9.24
CA VAL A 68 1.93 -14.30 -8.67
C VAL A 68 1.66 -13.33 -7.54
N TYR A 69 0.47 -12.74 -7.51
CA TYR A 69 0.10 -11.75 -6.50
C TYR A 69 -0.78 -12.36 -5.41
N ASP A 70 -0.31 -12.28 -4.15
CA ASP A 70 -1.09 -12.57 -2.93
C ASP A 70 -1.72 -11.24 -2.45
N VAL A 71 -2.98 -11.05 -2.85
CA VAL A 71 -3.70 -9.80 -2.58
C VAL A 71 -4.35 -9.83 -1.20
N GLY A 72 -4.05 -8.82 -0.39
CA GLY A 72 -4.61 -8.69 0.95
C GLY A 72 -4.32 -7.33 1.58
N ASN A 73 -4.81 -7.13 2.81
CA ASN A 73 -4.51 -5.92 3.56
C ASN A 73 -3.12 -6.00 4.24
N ALA A 74 -2.56 -4.83 4.55
CA ALA A 74 -1.23 -4.72 5.16
C ALA A 74 -1.15 -5.39 6.54
N THR A 75 -2.18 -5.28 7.37
CA THR A 75 -2.21 -5.87 8.73
C THR A 75 -2.12 -7.40 8.67
N ALA A 76 -2.89 -8.04 7.80
CA ALA A 76 -2.83 -9.49 7.62
C ALA A 76 -1.45 -9.94 7.10
N ARG A 77 -0.86 -9.18 6.17
CA ARG A 77 0.47 -9.44 5.62
C ARG A 77 1.57 -9.29 6.68
N ASN A 78 1.53 -8.22 7.49
CA ASN A 78 2.44 -8.02 8.62
C ASN A 78 2.36 -9.19 9.61
N THR A 79 1.14 -9.58 10.01
CA THR A 79 0.91 -10.72 10.92
C THR A 79 1.47 -12.02 10.33
N LYS A 80 1.24 -12.28 9.05
CA LYS A 80 1.70 -13.48 8.35
C LYS A 80 3.23 -13.57 8.30
N LEU A 81 3.91 -12.46 7.97
CA LEU A 81 5.37 -12.39 7.98
C LEU A 81 5.97 -12.74 9.35
N LYS A 82 5.39 -12.20 10.42
CA LYS A 82 5.83 -12.49 11.79
C LYS A 82 5.55 -13.93 12.22
N ALA A 83 4.39 -14.45 11.87
CA ALA A 83 4.02 -15.84 12.19
C ALA A 83 4.90 -16.86 11.43
N GLU A 84 5.33 -16.53 10.23
CA GLU A 84 6.16 -17.39 9.39
C GLU A 84 7.67 -17.26 9.65
N LEU A 85 8.11 -16.38 10.56
CA LEU A 85 9.52 -16.06 10.82
C LEU A 85 10.41 -17.30 10.93
N ASN A 86 9.94 -18.33 11.64
CA ASN A 86 10.68 -19.57 11.88
C ASN A 86 10.31 -20.70 10.91
N SER A 87 9.50 -20.41 9.89
CA SER A 87 9.11 -21.39 8.88
C SER A 87 10.24 -21.63 7.88
N ARG A 88 10.43 -22.88 7.48
CA ARG A 88 11.44 -23.24 6.47
C ARG A 88 11.19 -22.58 5.10
N ARG A 89 9.96 -22.17 4.84
CA ARG A 89 9.52 -21.50 3.62
C ARG A 89 8.40 -20.54 3.98
N GLY A 90 8.54 -19.30 3.52
CA GLY A 90 7.48 -18.30 3.60
C GLY A 90 6.40 -18.51 2.53
N SER A 91 5.27 -17.88 2.72
CA SER A 91 4.15 -17.87 1.78
C SER A 91 4.31 -16.83 0.67
N MET A 92 5.25 -15.91 0.81
CA MET A 92 5.56 -14.87 -0.18
C MET A 92 7.07 -14.67 -0.31
N ASP A 93 7.50 -14.20 -1.47
CA ASP A 93 8.90 -13.92 -1.80
C ASP A 93 9.20 -12.42 -1.79
N VAL A 94 8.17 -11.59 -2.01
CA VAL A 94 8.23 -10.13 -1.83
C VAL A 94 7.03 -9.69 -1.00
N ALA A 95 7.27 -8.83 -0.02
CA ALA A 95 6.22 -8.24 0.82
C ALA A 95 6.18 -6.72 0.62
N MET A 96 4.99 -6.18 0.33
CA MET A 96 4.76 -4.74 0.20
C MET A 96 3.99 -4.23 1.40
N LEU A 97 4.54 -3.24 2.11
CA LEU A 97 3.96 -2.63 3.30
C LEU A 97 4.16 -1.11 3.29
N GLY A 98 3.39 -0.37 4.07
CA GLY A 98 3.74 0.99 4.43
C GLY A 98 4.94 0.98 5.40
N ASP A 99 5.68 2.07 5.44
CA ASP A 99 6.94 2.20 6.19
C ASP A 99 6.84 1.86 7.68
N LEU A 100 5.78 2.28 8.38
CA LEU A 100 5.55 1.90 9.79
C LEU A 100 5.40 0.38 9.98
N ASP A 101 4.68 -0.28 9.07
CA ASP A 101 4.50 -1.74 9.13
C ASP A 101 5.77 -2.46 8.69
N MET A 102 6.48 -1.92 7.70
CA MET A 102 7.73 -2.49 7.22
C MET A 102 8.81 -2.43 8.30
N TYR A 103 8.93 -1.29 9.00
CA TYR A 103 9.84 -1.16 10.14
C TYR A 103 9.50 -2.17 11.24
N ASP A 104 8.24 -2.30 11.61
CA ASP A 104 7.77 -3.22 12.64
C ASP A 104 8.11 -4.69 12.30
N VAL A 105 8.00 -5.09 11.03
CA VAL A 105 8.45 -6.43 10.57
C VAL A 105 9.97 -6.53 10.60
N SER A 106 10.71 -5.49 10.21
CA SER A 106 12.18 -5.51 10.17
C SER A 106 12.80 -5.75 11.54
N THR A 107 12.21 -5.20 12.61
CA THR A 107 12.68 -5.39 14.00
C THR A 107 12.61 -6.82 14.48
N THR A 108 11.82 -7.68 13.85
CA THR A 108 11.73 -9.10 14.19
C THR A 108 12.83 -9.96 13.54
N GLY A 109 13.61 -9.39 12.63
CA GLY A 109 14.59 -10.11 11.81
C GLY A 109 13.99 -10.95 10.69
N ALA A 110 12.72 -10.69 10.32
CA ALA A 110 12.01 -11.44 9.28
C ALA A 110 12.38 -11.05 7.85
N LEU A 111 13.15 -9.97 7.65
CA LEU A 111 13.51 -9.45 6.33
C LEU A 111 14.99 -9.66 6.04
N GLU A 112 15.30 -9.85 4.75
CA GLU A 112 16.67 -9.84 4.24
C GLU A 112 17.21 -8.41 4.16
N SER A 113 18.52 -8.27 4.26
CA SER A 113 19.21 -7.03 3.91
C SER A 113 19.18 -6.81 2.40
N ILE A 114 19.00 -5.57 1.98
CA ILE A 114 19.02 -5.21 0.57
C ILE A 114 20.47 -4.93 0.12
N GLU A 115 20.95 -5.79 -0.75
CA GLU A 115 22.30 -5.66 -1.32
C GLU A 115 22.25 -4.81 -2.60
N ALA A 116 23.04 -3.73 -2.64
CA ALA A 116 23.08 -2.82 -3.80
C ALA A 116 23.50 -3.53 -5.11
N SER A 117 24.32 -4.56 -5.02
CA SER A 117 24.70 -5.39 -6.18
C SER A 117 23.55 -6.18 -6.77
N ALA A 118 22.58 -6.59 -5.95
CA ALA A 118 21.39 -7.32 -6.35
C ALA A 118 20.23 -6.41 -6.79
N VAL A 119 20.27 -5.13 -6.39
CA VAL A 119 19.27 -4.09 -6.72
C VAL A 119 19.98 -2.83 -7.25
N PRO A 120 20.53 -2.83 -8.47
CA PRO A 120 21.30 -1.71 -9.01
C PRO A 120 20.59 -0.35 -9.02
N ASN A 121 19.26 -0.34 -9.27
CA ASN A 121 18.46 0.88 -9.27
C ASN A 121 18.38 1.56 -7.89
N LEU A 122 18.81 0.89 -6.82
CA LEU A 122 18.92 1.49 -5.48
C LEU A 122 19.84 2.70 -5.47
N ALA A 123 20.81 2.79 -6.40
CA ALA A 123 21.69 3.96 -6.56
C ALA A 123 20.90 5.24 -6.86
N ASN A 124 19.75 5.14 -7.51
CA ASN A 124 18.90 6.27 -7.89
C ASN A 124 17.88 6.67 -6.81
N VAL A 125 17.72 5.87 -5.77
CA VAL A 125 16.78 6.17 -4.69
C VAL A 125 17.19 7.45 -3.95
N ILE A 126 16.18 8.27 -3.62
CA ILE A 126 16.35 9.47 -2.78
C ILE A 126 16.87 9.03 -1.41
N GLU A 127 17.99 9.64 -0.95
CA GLU A 127 18.74 9.17 0.21
C GLU A 127 17.89 9.02 1.48
N SER A 128 16.99 9.97 1.73
CA SER A 128 16.10 9.96 2.91
C SER A 128 15.12 8.79 2.96
N PHE A 129 14.91 8.07 1.85
CA PHE A 129 14.02 6.91 1.79
C PHE A 129 14.76 5.57 1.85
N LYS A 130 16.09 5.57 1.84
CA LYS A 130 16.86 4.32 1.89
C LYS A 130 16.79 3.68 3.27
N THR A 131 16.53 2.39 3.29
CA THR A 131 16.63 1.53 4.47
C THR A 131 17.49 0.32 4.15
N PRO A 132 18.07 -0.37 5.13
CA PRO A 132 18.86 -1.57 4.89
C PRO A 132 18.01 -2.82 4.61
N TYR A 133 16.70 -2.79 4.83
CA TYR A 133 15.81 -3.96 4.81
C TYR A 133 14.70 -3.89 3.75
N SER A 134 14.54 -2.76 3.05
CA SER A 134 13.50 -2.56 2.04
C SER A 134 13.93 -1.58 0.96
N ILE A 135 13.21 -1.58 -0.16
CA ILE A 135 13.27 -0.51 -1.15
C ILE A 135 11.99 0.34 -1.07
N PRO A 136 12.08 1.67 -1.22
CA PRO A 136 10.90 2.53 -1.33
C PRO A 136 10.35 2.44 -2.75
N HIS A 137 9.03 2.22 -2.89
CA HIS A 137 8.42 2.12 -4.22
C HIS A 137 7.72 3.41 -4.63
N ILE A 138 6.80 3.91 -3.82
CA ILE A 138 6.04 5.14 -4.07
C ILE A 138 5.94 5.97 -2.80
N PHE A 139 5.77 7.29 -2.96
CA PHE A 139 5.74 8.26 -1.88
C PHE A 139 4.52 9.17 -1.96
N SER A 140 4.00 9.58 -0.81
CA SER A 140 2.98 10.61 -0.66
C SER A 140 3.11 11.29 0.70
N ALA A 141 2.17 12.18 1.04
CA ALA A 141 2.05 12.74 2.37
C ALA A 141 0.59 12.78 2.82
N MET A 142 0.37 12.72 4.12
CA MET A 142 -0.94 12.96 4.71
C MET A 142 -1.20 14.46 4.75
N VAL A 143 -2.33 14.86 4.19
CA VAL A 143 -2.77 16.24 4.02
C VAL A 143 -4.21 16.37 4.47
N LEU A 144 -4.73 17.58 4.60
CA LEU A 144 -6.16 17.82 4.76
C LEU A 144 -6.83 17.84 3.39
N VAL A 145 -7.64 16.82 3.09
CA VAL A 145 -8.50 16.77 1.91
C VAL A 145 -9.84 17.39 2.28
N TYR A 146 -10.35 18.30 1.44
CA TYR A 146 -11.57 19.03 1.73
C TYR A 146 -12.45 19.18 0.48
N ASN A 147 -13.77 19.30 0.73
CA ASN A 147 -14.76 19.57 -0.30
C ASN A 147 -14.79 21.07 -0.63
N THR A 148 -14.46 21.44 -1.87
CA THR A 148 -14.35 22.83 -2.32
C THR A 148 -15.69 23.57 -2.42
N GLU A 149 -16.80 22.82 -2.49
CA GLU A 149 -18.16 23.39 -2.50
C GLU A 149 -18.68 23.67 -1.07
N LYS A 150 -18.06 23.06 -0.04
CA LYS A 150 -18.53 23.15 1.35
C LYS A 150 -17.67 24.05 2.23
N MET A 151 -16.39 24.22 1.88
CA MET A 151 -15.47 25.02 2.67
C MET A 151 -14.29 25.53 1.86
N SER A 152 -13.66 26.59 2.34
CA SER A 152 -12.36 27.06 1.86
C SER A 152 -11.23 26.15 2.35
N ALA A 153 -10.06 26.24 1.72
CA ALA A 153 -8.87 25.50 2.12
C ALA A 153 -8.53 25.73 3.60
N PRO A 154 -8.52 24.69 4.44
CA PRO A 154 -8.15 24.82 5.84
C PRO A 154 -6.65 25.17 5.93
N LYS A 155 -6.32 26.20 6.72
CA LYS A 155 -4.95 26.68 6.92
C LYS A 155 -4.27 26.02 8.11
N SER A 156 -5.05 25.50 9.07
CA SER A 156 -4.58 24.89 10.29
C SER A 156 -5.43 23.67 10.63
N PHE A 157 -4.81 22.65 11.20
CA PHE A 157 -5.53 21.51 11.75
C PHE A 157 -6.45 21.93 12.91
N ASN A 158 -6.06 22.98 13.65
CA ASN A 158 -6.86 23.51 14.76
C ASN A 158 -8.21 24.12 14.32
N GLU A 159 -8.37 24.49 13.04
CA GLU A 159 -9.68 24.95 12.52
C GLU A 159 -10.76 23.87 12.64
N LEU A 160 -10.37 22.58 12.62
CA LEU A 160 -11.32 21.47 12.74
C LEU A 160 -11.99 21.38 14.13
N LEU A 161 -11.47 22.13 15.12
CA LEU A 161 -12.09 22.25 16.44
C LEU A 161 -13.26 23.25 16.47
N ASP A 162 -13.44 24.06 15.41
CA ASP A 162 -14.58 24.98 15.31
C ASP A 162 -15.90 24.16 15.27
N PRO A 163 -16.91 24.54 16.08
CA PRO A 163 -18.22 23.86 16.13
C PRO A 163 -18.94 23.74 14.79
N LYS A 164 -18.62 24.59 13.80
CA LYS A 164 -19.18 24.49 12.44
C LYS A 164 -18.83 23.16 11.75
N PHE A 165 -17.75 22.49 12.20
CA PHE A 165 -17.34 21.18 11.68
C PHE A 165 -17.95 20.00 12.43
N LYS A 166 -18.90 20.21 13.32
CA LYS A 166 -19.56 19.12 14.06
C LYS A 166 -20.18 18.10 13.11
N GLY A 167 -19.72 16.84 13.20
CA GLY A 167 -20.13 15.76 12.32
C GLY A 167 -19.61 15.86 10.88
N ARG A 168 -18.65 16.78 10.60
CA ARG A 168 -18.16 17.04 9.24
C ARG A 168 -16.70 16.65 9.01
N VAL A 169 -16.00 16.23 10.05
CA VAL A 169 -14.62 15.72 9.97
C VAL A 169 -14.67 14.20 9.84
N GLY A 170 -14.00 13.64 8.85
CA GLY A 170 -13.91 12.18 8.62
C GLY A 170 -12.52 11.63 8.88
N PHE A 171 -12.46 10.36 9.27
CA PHE A 171 -11.21 9.60 9.42
C PHE A 171 -11.36 8.22 8.81
N SER A 172 -10.30 7.71 8.19
CA SER A 172 -10.18 6.30 7.81
C SER A 172 -9.65 5.48 8.98
N ASP A 173 -10.39 4.46 9.42
CA ASP A 173 -10.04 3.61 10.56
C ASP A 173 -8.68 2.90 10.36
N ILE A 174 -8.42 2.46 9.13
CA ILE A 174 -7.16 1.77 8.78
C ILE A 174 -5.92 2.68 8.83
N LEU A 175 -6.11 4.02 8.89
CA LEU A 175 -5.03 5.00 8.96
C LEU A 175 -4.83 5.57 10.38
N TYR A 176 -5.29 4.89 11.42
CA TYR A 176 -5.32 5.41 12.79
C TYR A 176 -3.99 5.97 13.30
N ASN A 177 -2.88 5.31 13.01
CA ASN A 177 -1.54 5.79 13.39
C ASN A 177 -1.21 7.12 12.70
N PHE A 178 -1.39 7.19 11.38
CA PHE A 178 -1.11 8.39 10.60
C PHE A 178 -2.07 9.53 10.95
N ASN A 179 -3.36 9.23 11.17
CA ASN A 179 -4.33 10.20 11.66
C ASN A 179 -3.89 10.82 12.99
N THR A 180 -3.42 9.97 13.91
CA THR A 180 -2.94 10.40 15.23
C THR A 180 -1.68 11.24 15.12
N LEU A 181 -0.70 10.84 14.32
CA LEU A 181 0.55 11.59 14.11
C LEU A 181 0.27 12.95 13.47
N PHE A 182 -0.57 12.97 12.42
CA PHE A 182 -0.90 14.19 11.70
C PHE A 182 -1.67 15.17 12.62
N ALA A 183 -2.64 14.67 13.39
CA ALA A 183 -3.32 15.46 14.41
C ALA A 183 -2.34 15.98 15.49
N GLY A 184 -1.28 15.24 15.78
CA GLY A 184 -0.24 15.61 16.73
C GLY A 184 0.51 16.88 16.35
N LEU A 185 0.67 17.15 15.05
CA LEU A 185 1.32 18.38 14.58
C LEU A 185 0.61 19.62 15.13
N ALA A 186 -0.73 19.61 15.24
CA ALA A 186 -1.52 20.69 15.82
C ALA A 186 -1.22 20.97 17.30
N GLN A 187 -0.54 20.06 17.99
CA GLN A 187 -0.13 20.21 19.40
C GLN A 187 1.41 20.24 19.54
N GLY A 188 2.12 20.60 18.45
CA GLY A 188 3.58 20.70 18.43
C GLY A 188 4.30 19.34 18.42
N GLY A 189 3.63 18.28 18.04
CA GLY A 189 4.22 16.95 17.86
C GLY A 189 5.34 16.94 16.81
N LYS A 190 6.39 16.16 17.06
CA LYS A 190 7.59 16.07 16.20
C LYS A 190 7.76 14.70 15.53
N GLY A 191 6.71 13.88 15.49
CA GLY A 191 6.75 12.55 14.87
C GLY A 191 7.47 11.47 15.68
N ASP A 192 7.68 11.67 16.96
CA ASP A 192 8.33 10.73 17.88
C ASP A 192 7.38 10.15 18.93
N SER A 193 6.16 10.66 19.01
CA SER A 193 5.12 10.22 19.95
C SER A 193 3.72 10.41 19.38
N PHE A 194 2.81 9.52 19.76
CA PHE A 194 1.38 9.67 19.48
C PHE A 194 0.63 10.58 20.50
N GLU A 195 1.24 10.86 21.65
CA GLU A 195 0.56 11.60 22.74
C GLU A 195 0.05 12.99 22.33
N PRO A 196 0.79 13.83 21.56
CA PRO A 196 0.24 15.09 21.06
C PRO A 196 -1.04 14.90 20.23
N GLY A 197 -1.07 13.84 19.42
CA GLY A 197 -2.26 13.47 18.62
C GLY A 197 -3.43 13.04 19.49
N TRP A 198 -3.19 12.26 20.53
CA TRP A 198 -4.26 11.89 21.48
C TRP A 198 -4.87 13.12 22.15
N LYS A 199 -4.04 14.08 22.55
CA LYS A 199 -4.54 15.35 23.14
C LYS A 199 -5.44 16.11 22.18
N PHE A 200 -5.05 16.20 20.91
CA PHE A 200 -5.87 16.85 19.88
C PHE A 200 -7.16 16.10 19.62
N LEU A 201 -7.07 14.78 19.40
CA LEU A 201 -8.22 13.94 19.06
C LEU A 201 -9.27 13.90 20.18
N ARG A 202 -8.87 13.96 21.47
CA ARG A 202 -9.81 14.11 22.59
C ARG A 202 -10.62 15.40 22.48
N LYS A 203 -9.99 16.53 22.13
CA LYS A 203 -10.69 17.81 21.90
C LYS A 203 -11.61 17.72 20.69
N LEU A 204 -11.12 17.15 19.58
CA LEU A 204 -11.89 17.02 18.34
C LEU A 204 -13.14 16.12 18.52
N LYS A 205 -13.12 15.21 19.47
CA LYS A 205 -14.27 14.34 19.78
C LYS A 205 -15.54 15.12 20.14
N GLU A 206 -15.42 16.32 20.69
CA GLU A 206 -16.55 17.21 20.97
C GLU A 206 -17.29 17.62 19.67
N ASN A 207 -16.57 17.66 18.55
CA ASN A 207 -17.15 17.89 17.22
C ASN A 207 -17.70 16.63 16.56
N GLN A 208 -17.80 15.50 17.28
CA GLN A 208 -18.38 14.25 16.79
C GLN A 208 -17.86 13.85 15.41
N PRO A 209 -16.55 13.68 15.21
CA PRO A 209 -15.99 13.26 13.94
C PRO A 209 -16.53 11.88 13.54
N ARG A 210 -16.45 11.55 12.25
CA ARG A 210 -16.89 10.28 11.71
C ARG A 210 -15.70 9.37 11.43
N VAL A 211 -15.77 8.10 11.79
CA VAL A 211 -14.74 7.10 11.51
C VAL A 211 -15.29 6.06 10.54
N PHE A 212 -14.62 5.87 9.42
CA PHE A 212 -15.03 4.99 8.32
C PHE A 212 -14.10 3.80 8.19
N PRO A 213 -14.59 2.60 7.82
CA PRO A 213 -13.79 1.37 7.82
C PRO A 213 -12.69 1.35 6.77
N SER A 214 -12.75 2.18 5.72
CA SER A 214 -11.78 2.20 4.63
C SER A 214 -11.66 3.59 3.99
N ASN A 215 -10.63 3.77 3.15
CA ASN A 215 -10.47 5.01 2.37
C ASN A 215 -11.62 5.20 1.38
N GLU A 216 -12.13 4.12 0.80
CA GLU A 216 -13.26 4.13 -0.14
C GLU A 216 -14.56 4.60 0.55
N ALA A 217 -14.74 4.21 1.82
CA ALA A 217 -15.88 4.69 2.63
C ALA A 217 -15.74 6.20 2.94
N VAL A 218 -14.53 6.70 3.16
CA VAL A 218 -14.27 8.15 3.28
C VAL A 218 -14.62 8.88 1.98
N ALA A 219 -14.24 8.33 0.82
CA ALA A 219 -14.62 8.90 -0.49
C ALA A 219 -16.13 8.96 -0.68
N ALA A 220 -16.85 7.88 -0.31
CA ALA A 220 -18.31 7.83 -0.37
C ALA A 220 -18.96 8.90 0.54
N ALA A 221 -18.40 9.13 1.74
CA ALA A 221 -18.87 10.16 2.66
C ALA A 221 -18.62 11.59 2.13
N PHE A 222 -17.52 11.83 1.43
CA PHE A 222 -17.32 13.09 0.69
C PHE A 222 -18.36 13.26 -0.42
N LYS A 223 -18.60 12.21 -1.20
CA LYS A 223 -19.56 12.23 -2.32
C LYS A 223 -20.98 12.51 -1.84
N SER A 224 -21.39 11.95 -0.71
CA SER A 224 -22.71 12.21 -0.12
C SER A 224 -22.81 13.57 0.59
N GLY A 225 -21.68 14.26 0.82
CA GLY A 225 -21.64 15.49 1.61
C GLY A 225 -21.76 15.27 3.12
N GLU A 226 -21.66 14.03 3.59
CA GLU A 226 -21.65 13.69 5.01
C GLU A 226 -20.47 14.34 5.74
N ILE A 227 -19.28 14.28 5.13
CA ILE A 227 -18.09 14.96 5.63
C ILE A 227 -17.63 16.04 4.66
N TRP A 228 -16.92 17.05 5.20
CA TRP A 228 -16.37 18.16 4.43
C TRP A 228 -14.85 18.15 4.40
N VAL A 229 -14.22 17.52 5.36
CA VAL A 229 -12.76 17.47 5.49
C VAL A 229 -12.33 16.14 6.12
N ALA A 230 -11.19 15.63 5.69
CA ALA A 230 -10.57 14.43 6.25
C ALA A 230 -9.04 14.46 6.07
N PRO A 231 -8.25 13.99 7.03
CA PRO A 231 -6.87 13.60 6.80
C PRO A 231 -6.82 12.45 5.79
N MET A 232 -6.02 12.58 4.75
CA MET A 232 -5.86 11.54 3.72
C MET A 232 -4.56 11.74 2.94
N TRP A 233 -4.12 10.71 2.22
CA TRP A 233 -3.00 10.81 1.30
C TRP A 233 -3.28 11.82 0.18
N LYS A 234 -2.33 12.72 -0.13
CA LYS A 234 -2.41 13.62 -1.29
C LYS A 234 -2.77 12.83 -2.56
N ALA A 235 -2.16 11.67 -2.77
CA ALA A 235 -2.44 10.81 -3.91
C ALA A 235 -3.92 10.40 -4.00
N ARG A 236 -4.58 10.10 -2.88
CA ARG A 236 -6.02 9.79 -2.86
C ARG A 236 -6.89 11.00 -3.18
N ALA A 237 -6.51 12.18 -2.71
CA ALA A 237 -7.20 13.42 -3.07
C ALA A 237 -7.18 13.64 -4.59
N LEU A 238 -6.03 13.40 -5.23
CA LEU A 238 -5.86 13.49 -6.68
C LEU A 238 -6.75 12.48 -7.41
N GLN A 239 -6.73 11.21 -7.00
CA GLN A 239 -7.56 10.15 -7.59
C GLN A 239 -9.06 10.45 -7.47
N TRP A 240 -9.52 10.88 -6.31
CA TRP A 240 -10.93 11.18 -6.08
C TRP A 240 -11.40 12.43 -6.84
N ARG A 241 -10.54 13.45 -6.95
CA ARG A 241 -10.79 14.61 -7.80
C ARG A 241 -10.91 14.22 -9.27
N ASP A 242 -10.00 13.37 -9.76
CA ASP A 242 -10.03 12.89 -11.15
C ASP A 242 -11.25 12.00 -11.42
N ALA A 243 -11.79 11.35 -10.38
CA ALA A 243 -13.07 10.63 -10.43
C ALA A 243 -14.30 11.56 -10.29
N GLY A 244 -14.10 12.88 -10.32
CA GLY A 244 -15.18 13.89 -10.38
C GLY A 244 -15.70 14.35 -9.02
N LEU A 245 -15.04 14.04 -7.91
CA LEU A 245 -15.41 14.62 -6.61
C LEU A 245 -14.87 16.06 -6.49
N PRO A 246 -15.64 17.01 -5.97
CA PRO A 246 -15.22 18.41 -5.81
C PRO A 246 -14.24 18.55 -4.63
N LEU A 247 -13.08 17.93 -4.75
CA LEU A 247 -12.07 17.85 -3.69
C LEU A 247 -10.79 18.58 -4.07
N ALA A 248 -10.20 19.21 -3.06
CA ALA A 248 -8.84 19.71 -3.08
C ALA A 248 -8.13 19.27 -1.80
N PHE A 249 -6.84 19.58 -1.71
CA PHE A 249 -6.06 19.33 -0.49
C PHE A 249 -5.32 20.59 -0.06
N SER A 250 -5.00 20.65 1.22
CA SER A 250 -4.09 21.66 1.76
C SER A 250 -3.08 20.99 2.71
N ILE A 251 -1.87 21.53 2.73
CA ILE A 251 -0.89 21.25 3.77
C ILE A 251 -1.06 22.37 4.81
N PRO A 252 -1.60 22.08 6.01
CA PRO A 252 -1.81 23.09 7.03
C PRO A 252 -0.48 23.71 7.48
N GLN A 253 -0.55 24.84 8.18
CA GLN A 253 0.65 25.55 8.66
C GLN A 253 1.53 24.69 9.58
N GLU A 254 0.94 23.75 10.30
CA GLU A 254 1.62 22.78 11.16
C GLU A 254 2.38 21.72 10.38
N GLY A 255 2.15 21.63 9.07
CA GLY A 255 2.85 20.72 8.16
C GLY A 255 2.08 19.46 7.78
N ALA A 256 2.81 18.48 7.25
CA ALA A 256 2.32 17.19 6.81
C ALA A 256 3.23 16.06 7.28
N ILE A 257 2.75 14.83 7.18
CA ILE A 257 3.50 13.61 7.51
C ILE A 257 3.71 12.82 6.22
N PRO A 258 4.96 12.40 5.92
CA PRO A 258 5.23 11.57 4.76
C PRO A 258 4.63 10.17 4.93
N VAL A 259 4.48 9.46 3.84
CA VAL A 259 4.27 8.01 3.80
C VAL A 259 5.03 7.44 2.62
N THR A 260 5.77 6.38 2.88
CA THR A 260 6.44 5.60 1.85
C THR A 260 5.84 4.20 1.83
N PHE A 261 5.57 3.70 0.63
CA PHE A 261 5.21 2.30 0.45
C PHE A 261 6.46 1.55 0.02
N GLU A 262 6.78 0.52 0.77
CA GLU A 262 8.04 -0.19 0.67
C GLU A 262 7.86 -1.63 0.25
N SER A 263 8.93 -2.23 -0.27
CA SER A 263 8.97 -3.63 -0.65
C SER A 263 10.22 -4.28 -0.11
N ALA A 264 10.08 -5.48 0.45
CA ALA A 264 11.15 -6.23 1.07
C ALA A 264 11.09 -7.72 0.73
N ILE A 265 12.20 -8.41 0.94
CA ILE A 265 12.32 -9.86 0.76
C ILE A 265 12.22 -10.53 2.13
N PRO A 266 11.23 -11.39 2.38
CA PRO A 266 11.19 -12.20 3.59
C PRO A 266 12.40 -13.13 3.67
N LYS A 267 12.99 -13.26 4.87
CA LYS A 267 14.21 -14.04 5.10
C LYS A 267 14.08 -15.52 4.73
N ASN A 268 12.88 -16.07 4.81
CA ASN A 268 12.53 -17.44 4.48
C ASN A 268 12.06 -17.63 3.02
N SER A 269 12.17 -16.61 2.16
CA SER A 269 12.00 -16.76 0.73
C SER A 269 13.07 -17.70 0.15
N ARG A 270 12.67 -18.57 -0.76
CA ARG A 270 13.58 -19.44 -1.52
C ARG A 270 13.91 -18.86 -2.90
N GLN A 271 13.32 -17.76 -3.27
CA GLN A 271 13.46 -17.10 -4.56
C GLN A 271 14.15 -15.73 -4.45
N LYS A 272 15.15 -15.60 -3.55
CA LYS A 272 15.78 -14.33 -3.20
C LYS A 272 16.37 -13.59 -4.40
N GLU A 273 17.01 -14.32 -5.33
CA GLU A 273 17.55 -13.72 -6.54
C GLU A 273 16.45 -13.12 -7.43
N SER A 274 15.40 -13.90 -7.72
CA SER A 274 14.26 -13.44 -8.52
C SER A 274 13.49 -12.32 -7.81
N ALA A 275 13.35 -12.38 -6.48
CA ALA A 275 12.78 -11.32 -5.66
C ALA A 275 13.60 -10.03 -5.74
N SER A 276 14.94 -10.10 -5.72
CA SER A 276 15.81 -8.93 -5.88
C SER A 276 15.66 -8.29 -7.27
N LYS A 277 15.55 -9.09 -8.34
CA LYS A 277 15.24 -8.58 -9.68
C LYS A 277 13.89 -7.86 -9.71
N TYR A 278 12.90 -8.39 -9.01
CA TYR A 278 11.60 -7.74 -8.89
C TYR A 278 11.69 -6.42 -8.10
N LEU A 279 12.43 -6.37 -6.99
CA LEU A 279 12.70 -5.12 -6.27
C LEU A 279 13.40 -4.09 -7.17
N ASN A 280 14.36 -4.53 -7.99
CA ASN A 280 15.02 -3.65 -8.94
C ASN A 280 14.05 -3.12 -10.01
N ALA A 281 13.12 -3.94 -10.48
CA ALA A 281 12.08 -3.54 -11.43
C ALA A 281 11.08 -2.52 -10.84
N LEU A 282 10.77 -2.60 -9.54
CA LEU A 282 9.95 -1.59 -8.85
C LEU A 282 10.58 -0.20 -8.84
N LEU A 283 11.90 -0.12 -8.95
CA LEU A 283 12.68 1.12 -9.04
C LEU A 283 13.00 1.51 -10.49
N ASP A 284 12.37 0.86 -11.49
CA ASP A 284 12.52 1.26 -12.89
C ASP A 284 11.83 2.60 -13.15
N PRO A 285 12.50 3.56 -13.81
CA PRO A 285 11.93 4.88 -14.09
C PRO A 285 10.58 4.84 -14.81
N SER A 286 10.40 3.94 -15.77
CA SER A 286 9.14 3.86 -16.53
C SER A 286 7.99 3.38 -15.64
N GLY A 287 8.23 2.38 -14.79
CA GLY A 287 7.26 1.90 -13.81
C GLY A 287 6.85 3.01 -12.84
N GLN A 288 7.81 3.74 -12.29
CA GLN A 288 7.57 4.85 -11.36
C GLN A 288 6.72 5.96 -12.01
N VAL A 289 6.95 6.29 -13.30
CA VAL A 289 6.14 7.26 -14.05
C VAL A 289 4.70 6.79 -14.18
N HIS A 290 4.46 5.53 -14.52
CA HIS A 290 3.11 4.98 -14.65
C HIS A 290 2.34 4.99 -13.32
N PHE A 291 3.00 4.65 -12.20
CA PHE A 291 2.40 4.77 -10.87
C PHE A 291 2.07 6.23 -10.52
N ALA A 292 2.97 7.17 -10.81
CA ALA A 292 2.72 8.60 -10.61
C ALA A 292 1.50 9.07 -11.41
N GLN A 293 1.42 8.66 -12.67
CA GLN A 293 0.37 9.04 -13.60
C GLN A 293 -1.01 8.52 -13.19
N ALA A 294 -1.07 7.21 -12.88
CA ALA A 294 -2.34 6.54 -12.58
C ALA A 294 -2.82 6.72 -11.13
N MET A 295 -1.89 6.78 -10.17
CA MET A 295 -2.24 6.79 -8.74
C MET A 295 -1.92 8.10 -8.03
N GLY A 296 -1.21 9.05 -8.67
CA GLY A 296 -0.89 10.34 -8.05
C GLY A 296 0.18 10.28 -6.95
N TYR A 297 0.92 9.17 -6.83
CA TYR A 297 2.07 9.07 -5.93
C TYR A 297 3.32 9.63 -6.58
N ALA A 298 4.18 10.26 -5.80
CA ALA A 298 5.47 10.71 -6.28
C ALA A 298 6.47 9.55 -6.37
N PRO A 299 7.40 9.58 -7.34
CA PRO A 299 8.51 8.63 -7.42
C PRO A 299 9.45 8.76 -6.23
N THR A 300 10.09 7.64 -5.88
CA THR A 300 11.11 7.58 -4.83
C THR A 300 12.55 7.61 -5.38
N ILE A 301 12.69 7.75 -6.70
CA ILE A 301 13.97 7.79 -7.43
C ILE A 301 14.18 9.16 -8.09
N ARG A 302 15.45 9.57 -8.23
CA ARG A 302 15.83 10.86 -8.80
C ARG A 302 15.71 10.93 -10.32
N ASN A 303 15.79 9.80 -11.00
CA ASN A 303 15.84 9.66 -12.46
C ASN A 303 14.50 9.25 -13.10
N ALA A 304 13.38 9.43 -12.41
CA ALA A 304 12.06 9.14 -12.97
C ALA A 304 11.68 10.06 -14.15
N ASN A 305 12.26 11.28 -14.19
CA ASN A 305 12.07 12.25 -15.29
C ASN A 305 10.59 12.48 -15.64
N LEU A 306 9.79 12.83 -14.63
CA LEU A 306 8.37 13.12 -14.82
C LEU A 306 8.17 14.32 -15.79
N PRO A 307 7.17 14.25 -16.69
CA PRO A 307 6.73 15.43 -17.44
C PRO A 307 6.40 16.59 -16.48
N PRO A 308 6.69 17.86 -16.83
CA PRO A 308 6.50 19.01 -15.93
C PRO A 308 5.12 19.10 -15.29
N GLU A 309 4.06 18.85 -16.07
CA GLU A 309 2.67 18.86 -15.56
C GLU A 309 2.42 17.73 -14.53
N LEU A 310 2.97 16.55 -14.78
CA LEU A 310 2.86 15.43 -13.84
C LEU A 310 3.66 15.69 -12.57
N GLN A 311 4.88 16.26 -12.71
CA GLN A 311 5.69 16.67 -11.56
C GLN A 311 4.95 17.70 -10.69
N ALA A 312 4.34 18.71 -11.30
CA ALA A 312 3.55 19.72 -10.60
C ALA A 312 2.32 19.11 -9.90
N ARG A 313 1.71 18.09 -10.51
CA ARG A 313 0.53 17.40 -9.97
C ARG A 313 0.87 16.52 -8.78
N VAL A 314 1.85 15.63 -8.90
CA VAL A 314 2.13 14.59 -7.87
C VAL A 314 3.23 15.00 -6.90
N GLY A 315 4.17 15.84 -7.34
CA GLY A 315 5.30 16.32 -6.54
C GLY A 315 4.87 17.31 -5.45
N PHE A 316 5.85 17.78 -4.73
CA PHE A 316 5.71 18.82 -3.71
C PHE A 316 6.63 19.97 -4.08
N THR A 317 6.20 21.19 -3.85
CA THR A 317 7.06 22.38 -3.95
C THR A 317 8.08 22.38 -2.81
N ASP A 318 9.19 23.13 -2.96
CA ASP A 318 10.20 23.26 -1.90
C ASP A 318 9.58 23.77 -0.58
N ALA A 319 8.63 24.70 -0.67
CA ALA A 319 7.90 25.23 0.49
C ALA A 319 6.99 24.17 1.15
N GLU A 320 6.43 23.24 0.39
CA GLU A 320 5.67 22.11 0.92
C GLU A 320 6.60 21.06 1.54
N LEU A 321 7.71 20.72 0.86
CA LEU A 321 8.71 19.77 1.36
C LEU A 321 9.29 20.23 2.70
N ALA A 322 9.56 21.54 2.86
CA ALA A 322 10.06 22.10 4.12
C ALA A 322 9.06 21.95 5.29
N ARG A 323 7.78 21.65 5.01
CA ARG A 323 6.73 21.41 6.00
C ARG A 323 6.33 19.95 6.13
N ILE A 324 7.00 19.03 5.43
CA ILE A 324 6.79 17.59 5.62
C ILE A 324 7.73 17.13 6.75
N HIS A 325 7.13 16.73 7.86
CA HIS A 325 7.87 16.34 9.06
C HIS A 325 8.10 14.83 9.07
N PRO A 326 9.36 14.37 9.02
CA PRO A 326 9.67 12.96 9.20
C PRO A 326 9.27 12.50 10.60
N TYR A 327 9.10 11.20 10.76
CA TYR A 327 8.79 10.61 12.06
C TYR A 327 9.82 9.52 12.44
N ASN A 328 9.93 9.29 13.74
CA ASN A 328 10.86 8.30 14.29
C ASN A 328 10.18 6.93 14.37
N LEU A 329 10.45 6.07 13.39
CA LEU A 329 9.87 4.73 13.30
C LEU A 329 10.10 3.90 14.56
N GLN A 330 11.30 3.96 15.17
CA GLN A 330 11.62 3.21 16.38
C GLN A 330 10.79 3.66 17.58
N ALA A 331 10.68 4.98 17.78
CA ALA A 331 9.89 5.54 18.88
C ALA A 331 8.40 5.19 18.72
N LEU A 332 7.88 5.23 17.49
CA LEU A 332 6.47 4.95 17.21
C LEU A 332 6.15 3.45 17.30
N ALA A 333 7.06 2.57 16.86
CA ALA A 333 6.85 1.13 16.94
C ALA A 333 6.58 0.67 18.37
N SER A 334 7.30 1.23 19.36
CA SER A 334 7.10 0.91 20.77
C SER A 334 5.74 1.35 21.33
N GLN A 335 5.06 2.29 20.68
CA GLN A 335 3.79 2.88 21.11
C GLN A 335 2.57 2.34 20.34
N ARG A 336 2.76 1.43 19.37
CA ARG A 336 1.65 0.98 18.47
C ARG A 336 0.47 0.38 19.23
N ALA A 337 0.72 -0.47 20.22
CA ALA A 337 -0.36 -1.08 21.00
C ALA A 337 -1.16 -0.03 21.77
N ALA A 338 -0.49 0.92 22.41
CA ALA A 338 -1.14 2.03 23.10
C ALA A 338 -1.91 2.94 22.14
N SER A 339 -1.36 3.18 20.94
CA SER A 339 -2.05 3.97 19.90
C SER A 339 -3.33 3.29 19.41
N LEU A 340 -3.31 1.99 19.21
CA LEU A 340 -4.51 1.22 18.82
C LEU A 340 -5.55 1.20 19.95
N ASP A 341 -5.11 1.04 21.18
CA ASP A 341 -5.98 1.07 22.36
C ASP A 341 -6.66 2.43 22.53
N PHE A 342 -5.90 3.52 22.45
CA PHE A 342 -6.45 4.88 22.45
C PHE A 342 -7.49 5.07 21.34
N TRP A 343 -7.13 4.68 20.11
CA TRP A 343 -8.02 4.84 18.97
C TRP A 343 -9.36 4.11 19.15
N ASN A 344 -9.31 2.85 19.58
CA ASN A 344 -10.51 2.02 19.72
C ASN A 344 -11.32 2.34 20.99
N LYS A 345 -10.64 2.53 22.14
CA LYS A 345 -11.29 2.59 23.45
C LYS A 345 -11.62 4.03 23.89
N GLU A 346 -10.86 5.02 23.40
CA GLU A 346 -11.05 6.41 23.80
C GLU A 346 -11.60 7.28 22.66
N PHE A 347 -10.95 7.29 21.48
CA PHE A 347 -11.35 8.16 20.38
C PHE A 347 -12.63 7.68 19.70
N LYS A 348 -12.61 6.44 19.21
CA LYS A 348 -13.73 5.89 18.43
C LYS A 348 -14.93 5.48 19.30
N ALA A 349 -14.72 5.13 20.53
CA ALA A 349 -15.79 4.74 21.45
C ALA A 349 -16.76 5.89 21.70
N GLY A 350 -18.05 5.70 21.37
CA GLY A 350 -19.13 6.67 21.55
C GLY A 350 -19.22 7.76 20.47
N LEU A 351 -18.58 7.56 19.30
CA LEU A 351 -18.80 8.34 18.09
C LEU A 351 -20.00 7.84 17.28
#